data_338c85bd2914abb4f31a8512f8517523
#
_entry.id   338c85bd2914abb4f31a8512f8517523
#
_cell.length_a   1.000
_cell.length_b   1.000
_cell.length_c   1.000
_cell.angle_alpha   90.00
_cell.angle_beta   90.00
_cell.angle_gamma   90.00
#
_symmetry.space_group_name_H-M   'P 1'
#
loop_
_entity.id
_entity.type
_entity.pdbx_description
1 polymer ?
#
loop_
_entity_poly.entity_id
_entity_poly.type
_entity_poly.pdbx_seq_one_letter_code
_entity_poly.pdbx_strand_id
1 'polypeptide(L)'
;MKGMFSHSGFNGDISQWNVSNVTNMKAMFWRSKFNSDISNWNVSNVMDAQAMFMETEFNQDISIWHFNDNAIISDMFTACPIKNEYKPKMIRVNEAFDFNSINDTRSKDALKTIEKLQHEQDFIDVPKIKGPELTKLKGFVAGM
;
A
#
# COMPACT_ATOMS: atom_id res chain seq x y z
N MET A 1 -3.54 -5.88 17.82
CA MET A 1 -2.89 -4.55 18.01
C MET A 1 -3.74 -3.40 17.50
N LYS A 2 -5.00 -3.66 17.24
CA LYS A 2 -5.88 -2.62 16.78
C LYS A 2 -5.88 -1.41 17.70
N GLY A 3 -5.61 -0.23 17.15
CA GLY A 3 -5.65 1.02 17.88
C GLY A 3 -4.68 1.18 19.03
N MET A 4 -3.70 0.30 19.15
CA MET A 4 -2.84 0.24 20.34
C MET A 4 -2.19 1.56 20.70
N PHE A 5 -1.71 2.31 19.75
CA PHE A 5 -1.06 3.59 20.00
C PHE A 5 -1.80 4.78 19.39
N SER A 6 -3.07 4.61 19.05
CA SER A 6 -3.80 5.69 18.39
C SER A 6 -3.93 6.89 19.32
N HIS A 7 -3.87 8.08 18.75
CA HIS A 7 -3.96 9.34 19.46
C HIS A 7 -2.93 9.49 20.59
N SER A 8 -1.74 8.92 20.40
CA SER A 8 -0.73 8.96 21.44
C SER A 8 0.52 9.69 20.98
N GLY A 9 1.36 10.08 21.92
CA GLY A 9 2.66 10.66 21.61
C GLY A 9 3.75 9.62 21.49
N PHE A 10 3.37 8.34 21.48
CA PHE A 10 4.36 7.29 21.50
C PHE A 10 5.26 7.31 20.26
N ASN A 11 6.55 7.27 20.48
CA ASN A 11 7.51 7.12 19.39
C ASN A 11 8.73 6.33 19.88
N GLY A 12 8.46 5.25 20.59
CA GLY A 12 9.51 4.40 21.13
C GLY A 12 9.98 3.35 20.14
N ASP A 13 11.05 2.66 20.52
CA ASP A 13 11.63 1.63 19.68
C ASP A 13 10.91 0.30 19.94
N ILE A 14 10.15 -0.13 18.95
CA ILE A 14 9.46 -1.40 18.99
C ILE A 14 9.93 -2.29 17.83
N SER A 15 11.11 -2.00 17.31
CA SER A 15 11.64 -2.73 16.14
C SER A 15 11.85 -4.22 16.42
N GLN A 16 12.07 -4.58 17.67
CA GLN A 16 12.32 -5.98 18.01
C GLN A 16 11.06 -6.75 18.38
N TRP A 17 9.91 -6.13 18.29
CA TRP A 17 8.68 -6.85 18.58
C TRP A 17 8.42 -7.91 17.52
N ASN A 18 8.01 -9.07 17.95
CA ASN A 18 7.62 -10.12 17.02
C ASN A 18 6.14 -9.97 16.73
N VAL A 19 5.83 -9.43 15.55
CA VAL A 19 4.44 -9.22 15.15
C VAL A 19 3.99 -10.26 14.12
N SER A 20 4.76 -11.32 13.92
CA SER A 20 4.51 -12.26 12.84
C SER A 20 3.16 -12.97 12.92
N ASN A 21 2.56 -13.02 14.10
CA ASN A 21 1.25 -13.65 14.26
C ASN A 21 0.11 -12.64 14.37
N VAL A 22 0.41 -11.37 14.22
CA VAL A 22 -0.62 -10.35 14.35
C VAL A 22 -1.44 -10.28 13.08
N THR A 23 -2.75 -10.28 13.22
CA THR A 23 -3.66 -10.24 12.07
C THR A 23 -4.39 -8.92 11.96
N ASN A 24 -4.44 -8.12 13.01
CA ASN A 24 -5.19 -6.86 12.99
C ASN A 24 -4.35 -5.73 13.55
N MET A 25 -4.00 -4.78 12.67
CA MET A 25 -3.26 -3.58 13.04
C MET A 25 -4.05 -2.32 12.65
N LYS A 26 -5.39 -2.47 12.52
CA LYS A 26 -6.23 -1.34 12.13
C LYS A 26 -6.02 -0.18 13.08
N ALA A 27 -5.76 1.00 12.53
CA ALA A 27 -5.61 2.25 13.26
C ALA A 27 -4.54 2.21 14.36
N MET A 28 -3.58 1.31 14.25
CA MET A 28 -2.61 1.10 15.33
C MET A 28 -1.89 2.39 15.74
N PHE A 29 -1.51 3.20 14.79
CA PHE A 29 -0.81 4.46 15.06
C PHE A 29 -1.60 5.69 14.63
N TRP A 30 -2.88 5.54 14.39
CA TRP A 30 -3.71 6.64 13.90
C TRP A 30 -3.58 7.86 14.79
N ARG A 31 -3.25 8.99 14.19
CA ARG A 31 -3.07 10.26 14.90
C ARG A 31 -2.01 10.22 15.98
N SER A 32 -0.99 9.39 15.81
CA SER A 32 0.08 9.33 16.79
C SER A 32 1.32 10.04 16.27
N LYS A 33 2.32 10.17 17.13
CA LYS A 33 3.59 10.77 16.76
C LYS A 33 4.60 9.72 16.29
N PHE A 34 4.14 8.51 16.07
CA PHE A 34 5.05 7.41 15.80
C PHE A 34 5.83 7.61 14.51
N ASN A 35 7.13 7.50 14.60
CA ASN A 35 8.01 7.60 13.43
C ASN A 35 9.32 6.83 13.66
N SER A 36 9.24 5.66 14.28
CA SER A 36 10.41 4.83 14.52
C SER A 36 10.48 3.71 13.50
N ASP A 37 11.67 3.16 13.33
CA ASP A 37 11.91 2.13 12.32
C ASP A 37 11.26 0.81 12.71
N ILE A 38 10.37 0.32 11.86
CA ILE A 38 9.73 -0.97 12.03
C ILE A 38 9.85 -1.78 10.73
N SER A 39 10.87 -1.51 9.93
CA SER A 39 11.08 -2.19 8.66
C SER A 39 11.23 -3.70 8.81
N ASN A 40 11.73 -4.15 9.95
CA ASN A 40 11.94 -5.58 10.18
C ASN A 40 10.69 -6.35 10.57
N TRP A 41 9.58 -5.68 10.74
CA TRP A 41 8.36 -6.37 11.13
C TRP A 41 7.87 -7.27 9.99
N ASN A 42 7.49 -8.48 10.35
CA ASN A 42 6.87 -9.40 9.40
C ASN A 42 5.36 -9.21 9.49
N VAL A 43 4.80 -8.54 8.47
CA VAL A 43 3.37 -8.22 8.46
C VAL A 43 2.58 -9.14 7.54
N SER A 44 3.16 -10.26 7.14
CA SER A 44 2.54 -11.13 6.15
C SER A 44 1.21 -11.76 6.61
N ASN A 45 0.96 -11.80 7.90
CA ASN A 45 -0.30 -12.35 8.41
C ASN A 45 -1.33 -11.28 8.76
N VAL A 46 -0.98 -10.01 8.54
CA VAL A 46 -1.92 -8.93 8.85
C VAL A 46 -3.02 -8.91 7.81
N MET A 47 -4.25 -8.96 8.27
CA MET A 47 -5.42 -8.94 7.39
C MET A 47 -6.13 -7.61 7.41
N ASP A 48 -5.91 -6.79 8.42
CA ASP A 48 -6.53 -5.48 8.51
C ASP A 48 -5.51 -4.47 9.03
N ALA A 49 -5.08 -3.58 8.15
CA ALA A 49 -4.18 -2.47 8.48
C ALA A 49 -4.81 -1.13 8.08
N GLN A 50 -6.15 -1.11 8.03
CA GLN A 50 -6.86 0.09 7.64
C GLN A 50 -6.49 1.24 8.56
N ALA A 51 -6.18 2.39 7.98
CA ALA A 51 -5.85 3.62 8.70
C ALA A 51 -4.67 3.47 9.68
N MET A 52 -3.80 2.49 9.46
CA MET A 52 -2.73 2.21 10.41
C MET A 52 -1.83 3.41 10.70
N PHE A 53 -1.47 4.16 9.68
CA PHE A 53 -0.62 5.35 9.82
C PHE A 53 -1.36 6.64 9.43
N MET A 54 -2.67 6.60 9.44
CA MET A 54 -3.45 7.76 9.05
C MET A 54 -3.21 8.91 10.00
N GLU A 55 -2.96 10.08 9.46
CA GLU A 55 -2.71 11.29 10.23
C GLU A 55 -1.54 11.15 11.22
N THR A 56 -0.50 10.41 10.84
CA THR A 56 0.71 10.29 11.65
C THR A 56 1.82 11.13 11.05
N GLU A 57 2.97 11.12 11.72
CA GLU A 57 4.18 11.73 11.19
C GLU A 57 5.12 10.67 10.61
N PHE A 58 4.63 9.47 10.41
CA PHE A 58 5.46 8.35 10.01
C PHE A 58 6.08 8.54 8.62
N ASN A 59 7.38 8.37 8.54
CA ASN A 59 8.10 8.49 7.27
C ASN A 59 9.35 7.60 7.28
N GLN A 60 9.17 6.33 7.62
CA GLN A 60 10.27 5.36 7.60
C GLN A 60 10.07 4.41 6.43
N ASP A 61 11.18 3.83 5.98
CA ASP A 61 11.15 2.95 4.81
C ASP A 61 10.62 1.57 5.20
N ILE A 62 9.40 1.29 4.75
CA ILE A 62 8.78 -0.01 4.93
C ILE A 62 8.47 -0.62 3.56
N SER A 63 9.25 -0.25 2.55
CA SER A 63 9.04 -0.74 1.19
C SER A 63 9.20 -2.26 1.08
N ILE A 64 9.88 -2.87 2.03
CA ILE A 64 10.04 -4.32 2.02
C ILE A 64 8.88 -5.07 2.66
N TRP A 65 7.95 -4.37 3.27
CA TRP A 65 6.80 -5.02 3.87
C TRP A 65 5.96 -5.72 2.80
N HIS A 66 5.46 -6.88 3.14
CA HIS A 66 4.66 -7.65 2.23
C HIS A 66 3.39 -8.10 2.96
N PHE A 67 2.28 -7.47 2.62
CA PHE A 67 1.00 -7.82 3.22
C PHE A 67 0.37 -9.02 2.53
N ASN A 68 -0.54 -9.69 3.22
CA ASN A 68 -1.35 -10.71 2.60
C ASN A 68 -2.15 -10.07 1.46
N ASP A 69 -2.36 -10.80 0.39
CA ASP A 69 -3.06 -10.26 -0.78
C ASP A 69 -4.48 -9.82 -0.47
N ASN A 70 -5.08 -10.38 0.57
CA ASN A 70 -6.45 -10.03 0.95
C ASN A 70 -6.52 -9.01 2.07
N ALA A 71 -5.39 -8.44 2.47
CA ALA A 71 -5.37 -7.48 3.57
C ALA A 71 -6.12 -6.20 3.22
N ILE A 72 -6.82 -5.66 4.20
CA ILE A 72 -7.50 -4.38 4.05
C ILE A 72 -6.50 -3.30 4.41
N ILE A 73 -6.19 -2.44 3.45
CA ILE A 73 -5.17 -1.40 3.64
C ILE A 73 -5.70 -0.01 3.31
N SER A 74 -7.02 0.15 3.24
CA SER A 74 -7.61 1.45 2.88
C SER A 74 -7.23 2.52 3.91
N ASP A 75 -7.00 3.71 3.42
CA ASP A 75 -6.62 4.87 4.24
C ASP A 75 -5.35 4.69 5.07
N MET A 76 -4.56 3.69 4.77
CA MET A 76 -3.38 3.40 5.57
C MET A 76 -2.43 4.58 5.72
N PHE A 77 -2.25 5.36 4.68
CA PHE A 77 -1.34 6.49 4.69
C PHE A 77 -2.03 7.83 4.43
N THR A 78 -3.32 7.92 4.64
CA THR A 78 -4.05 9.16 4.44
C THR A 78 -3.51 10.22 5.40
N ALA A 79 -3.17 11.38 4.88
CA ALA A 79 -2.59 12.49 5.65
C ALA A 79 -1.30 12.07 6.39
N CYS A 80 -0.50 11.21 5.77
CA CYS A 80 0.76 10.74 6.31
C CYS A 80 1.89 11.21 5.38
N PRO A 81 2.99 11.76 5.91
CA PRO A 81 4.04 12.32 5.08
C PRO A 81 5.00 11.28 4.48
N ILE A 82 4.70 10.02 4.62
CA ILE A 82 5.59 8.97 4.13
C ILE A 82 5.88 9.14 2.64
N LYS A 83 7.12 8.99 2.26
CA LYS A 83 7.50 9.09 0.86
C LYS A 83 6.95 7.91 0.08
N ASN A 84 6.59 8.16 -1.17
CA ASN A 84 6.02 7.10 -1.99
C ASN A 84 6.95 5.91 -2.12
N GLU A 85 8.24 6.16 -2.25
CA GLU A 85 9.23 5.10 -2.38
C GLU A 85 9.42 4.28 -1.10
N TYR A 86 8.93 4.77 0.03
CA TYR A 86 9.02 4.06 1.30
C TYR A 86 7.82 3.16 1.56
N LYS A 87 6.77 3.29 0.75
CA LYS A 87 5.56 2.49 0.94
C LYS A 87 5.74 1.08 0.41
N PRO A 88 5.04 0.11 0.96
CA PRO A 88 5.04 -1.23 0.38
C PRO A 88 4.64 -1.18 -1.09
N LYS A 89 5.25 -2.02 -1.91
CA LYS A 89 5.05 -1.98 -3.35
C LYS A 89 3.61 -1.99 -3.80
N MET A 90 2.79 -2.79 -3.17
CA MET A 90 1.40 -2.90 -3.52
C MET A 90 0.67 -1.59 -3.41
N ILE A 91 0.91 -0.86 -2.31
CA ILE A 91 0.29 0.44 -2.08
C ILE A 91 0.82 1.47 -3.03
N ARG A 92 2.12 1.42 -3.27
CA ARG A 92 2.76 2.36 -4.17
C ARG A 92 2.23 2.24 -5.58
N VAL A 93 2.04 1.01 -6.04
CA VAL A 93 1.53 0.79 -7.37
C VAL A 93 0.08 1.23 -7.46
N ASN A 94 -0.72 0.98 -6.42
CA ASN A 94 -2.10 1.41 -6.42
C ASN A 94 -2.20 2.93 -6.51
N GLU A 95 -1.28 3.62 -5.87
CA GLU A 95 -1.28 5.07 -5.95
C GLU A 95 -0.75 5.59 -7.27
N ALA A 96 0.17 4.88 -7.85
CA ALA A 96 0.72 5.28 -9.14
C ALA A 96 -0.28 5.05 -10.26
N PHE A 97 -1.25 4.13 -10.03
CA PHE A 97 -2.16 3.78 -11.03
C PHE A 97 -3.53 4.06 -10.60
N ASP A 98 -4.06 5.14 -10.98
CA ASP A 98 -5.46 5.47 -10.82
C ASP A 98 -6.11 5.01 -12.11
N PHE A 99 -6.89 3.99 -12.05
CA PHE A 99 -7.52 3.43 -13.23
C PHE A 99 -8.41 4.44 -13.94
N ASN A 100 -9.04 5.33 -13.19
CA ASN A 100 -9.86 6.37 -13.80
C ASN A 100 -9.02 7.35 -14.59
N SER A 101 -7.87 7.69 -14.08
CA SER A 101 -6.95 8.56 -14.79
C SER A 101 -6.47 7.91 -16.06
N ILE A 102 -6.24 6.62 -16.00
CA ILE A 102 -5.81 5.88 -17.18
C ILE A 102 -6.89 5.96 -18.25
N ASN A 103 -8.14 5.80 -17.85
CA ASN A 103 -9.24 5.88 -18.79
C ASN A 103 -9.31 7.24 -19.44
N ASP A 104 -9.01 8.26 -18.66
CA ASP A 104 -9.09 9.61 -19.19
C ASP A 104 -8.01 9.89 -20.16
N THR A 105 -6.86 9.40 -19.88
CA THR A 105 -5.79 9.86 -20.70
C THR A 105 -5.55 9.04 -21.85
N ARG A 106 -5.92 7.95 -21.86
CA ARG A 106 -5.68 7.25 -22.82
C ARG A 106 -4.71 6.54 -22.99
N SER A 107 -4.42 6.13 -23.00
CA SER A 107 -4.61 5.16 -23.63
C SER A 107 -3.38 4.42 -23.96
N LYS A 108 -2.70 4.75 -24.97
CA LYS A 108 -1.52 4.00 -25.33
C LYS A 108 -0.45 4.04 -24.27
N ASP A 109 -0.20 5.23 -23.77
CA ASP A 109 0.83 5.36 -22.72
C ASP A 109 0.39 4.68 -21.46
N ALA A 110 -0.88 4.77 -21.13
CA ALA A 110 -1.39 4.11 -19.95
C ALA A 110 -1.23 2.60 -20.07
N LEU A 111 -1.54 2.05 -21.23
CA LEU A 111 -1.40 0.62 -21.44
C LEU A 111 0.05 0.20 -21.38
N LYS A 112 0.94 0.99 -21.94
CA LYS A 112 2.36 0.66 -21.87
C LYS A 112 2.83 0.63 -20.43
N THR A 113 2.35 1.57 -19.64
CA THR A 113 2.72 1.61 -18.24
C THR A 113 2.21 0.37 -17.51
N ILE A 114 0.98 -0.01 -17.79
CA ILE A 114 0.42 -1.21 -17.18
C ILE A 114 1.22 -2.44 -17.55
N GLU A 115 1.54 -2.56 -18.83
CA GLU A 115 2.29 -3.72 -19.29
C GLU A 115 3.69 -3.77 -18.70
N LYS A 116 4.30 -2.61 -18.57
CA LYS A 116 5.61 -2.53 -17.96
C LYS A 116 5.58 -2.97 -16.51
N LEU A 117 4.56 -2.54 -15.78
CA LEU A 117 4.43 -2.93 -14.38
C LEU A 117 4.17 -4.41 -14.25
N GLN A 118 3.34 -4.95 -15.13
CA GLN A 118 3.11 -6.38 -15.13
C GLN A 118 4.38 -7.15 -15.38
N HIS A 119 5.28 -6.57 -16.22
CA HIS A 119 6.47 -7.20 -16.55
C HIS A 119 7.40 -7.19 -15.43
N GLU A 120 7.40 -6.11 -14.70
CA GLU A 120 8.35 -5.96 -13.71
C GLU A 120 7.97 -6.62 -12.50
N GLN A 121 6.89 -7.10 -12.33
CA GLN A 121 6.58 -7.42 -11.19
C GLN A 121 6.00 -8.15 -10.72
N ASP A 122 5.87 -8.58 -10.48
CA ASP A 122 5.52 -9.23 -9.59
C ASP A 122 4.45 -8.62 -9.00
N PHE A 123 3.86 -8.11 -9.37
CA PHE A 123 3.33 -7.39 -8.96
C PHE A 123 2.06 -7.52 -8.96
N ILE A 124 1.75 -7.39 -8.37
CA ILE A 124 0.78 -7.69 -7.72
C ILE A 124 -0.39 -6.99 -8.04
N ASP A 125 -0.38 -5.88 -8.37
CA ASP A 125 -1.56 -5.16 -8.60
C ASP A 125 -2.24 -5.54 -9.86
N VAL A 126 -1.59 -6.25 -10.70
CA VAL A 126 -2.21 -6.71 -11.93
C VAL A 126 -3.52 -7.44 -11.67
N PRO A 127 -3.56 -8.39 -10.74
CA PRO A 127 -4.84 -9.03 -10.45
C PRO A 127 -5.86 -8.07 -9.89
N LYS A 128 -5.38 -7.05 -9.17
CA LYS A 128 -6.29 -6.09 -8.59
C LYS A 128 -6.88 -5.15 -9.61
N ILE A 129 -6.19 -4.95 -10.69
CA ILE A 129 -6.72 -4.16 -11.78
C ILE A 129 -7.79 -4.96 -12.48
N LYS A 130 -7.74 -6.29 -12.26
CA LYS A 130 -8.74 -7.06 -12.73
C LYS A 130 -8.75 -7.43 -14.11
N GLY A 131 -8.94 -8.62 -14.36
CA GLY A 131 -8.99 -9.19 -15.68
C GLY A 131 -9.93 -8.44 -16.62
N PRO A 132 -11.17 -8.23 -16.24
CA PRO A 132 -12.11 -7.55 -17.14
C PRO A 132 -11.69 -6.13 -17.48
N GLU A 133 -11.19 -5.42 -16.51
CA GLU A 133 -10.78 -4.05 -16.75
C GLU A 133 -9.52 -3.97 -17.58
N LEU A 134 -8.59 -4.83 -17.30
CA LEU A 134 -7.36 -4.86 -18.07
C LEU A 134 -7.62 -5.26 -19.52
N THR A 135 -8.47 -6.26 -19.72
CA THR A 135 -8.80 -6.70 -21.06
C THR A 135 -9.51 -5.60 -21.83
N LYS A 136 -10.39 -4.87 -21.16
CA LYS A 136 -11.09 -3.77 -21.77
C LYS A 136 -10.13 -2.69 -22.21
N LEU A 137 -9.17 -2.38 -21.36
CA LEU A 137 -8.18 -1.36 -21.69
C LEU A 137 -7.30 -1.79 -22.87
N LYS A 138 -6.87 -3.02 -22.88
CA LYS A 138 -6.06 -3.52 -23.98
C LYS A 138 -6.85 -3.53 -25.27
N GLY A 139 -8.12 -3.90 -25.19
CA GLY A 139 -8.97 -3.90 -26.35
C GLY A 139 -9.16 -2.51 -26.91
N PHE A 140 -9.30 -1.55 -26.02
CA PHE A 140 -9.45 -0.16 -26.40
C PHE A 140 -8.21 0.33 -27.15
N VAL A 141 -7.05 0.05 -26.62
CA VAL A 141 -5.81 0.45 -27.26
C VAL A 141 -5.62 -0.26 -28.58
N ALA A 142 -5.92 -1.54 -28.63
CA ALA A 142 -5.76 -2.31 -29.85
C ALA A 142 -6.72 -1.83 -30.94
N GLY A 143 -7.84 -1.29 -30.54
CA GLY A 143 -8.81 -0.81 -31.52
C GLY A 143 -8.46 0.56 -32.06
N MET A 144 -7.44 1.17 -31.56
CA MET A 144 -6.97 2.43 -32.07
C MET A 144 -6.03 2.23 -33.22
#